data_65631522fd708cf05b60ba4fc77e1e62
#
_entry.id   65631522fd708cf05b60ba4fc77e1e62
#
_cell.length_a   1.000
_cell.length_b   1.000
_cell.length_c   1.000
_cell.angle_alpha   90.00
_cell.angle_beta   90.00
_cell.angle_gamma   90.00
#
_symmetry.space_group_name_H-M   'P 1'
#
loop_
_entity.id
_entity.type
_entity.pdbx_description
1 polymer ?
#
loop_
_entity_poly.entity_id
_entity_poly.type
_entity_poly.pdbx_seq_one_letter_code
_entity_poly.pdbx_strand_id
1 'polypeptide(L)'
;KGRGGEREGMTLPARTAEALAAWTVIRGGEPGPLFVNFDRAGKGEGISGLGVWHLVNALGRRVGLEVRPHGIRHSAITEALDRTRDPRAVQRFSRHRDLSTVMRYDDNREDLAGKVAEAVASGL
;
A
#
# COMPACT_ATOMS: atom_id res chain seq x y z
N LYS A 1 -4.56 5.38 10.93
CA LYS A 1 -5.84 5.67 11.61
C LYS A 1 -6.87 5.89 10.52
N GLY A 2 -7.56 4.80 10.11
CA GLY A 2 -8.65 4.85 9.16
C GLY A 2 -9.87 5.59 9.72
N ARG A 3 -10.83 5.92 8.88
CA ARG A 3 -12.13 6.49 9.27
C ARG A 3 -12.77 5.58 10.32
N GLY A 4 -12.91 6.09 11.54
CA GLY A 4 -13.48 5.50 12.73
C GLY A 4 -14.34 4.25 12.56
N GLY A 5 -13.79 3.06 12.77
CA GLY A 5 -14.55 1.83 13.04
C GLY A 5 -15.34 1.20 11.89
N GLU A 6 -15.57 1.86 10.77
CA GLU A 6 -16.29 1.29 9.64
C GLU A 6 -15.45 0.26 8.89
N ARG A 7 -16.05 -0.90 8.63
CA ARG A 7 -15.44 -1.94 7.79
C ARG A 7 -15.59 -1.53 6.32
N GLU A 8 -14.48 -1.23 5.68
CA GLU A 8 -14.45 -1.00 4.24
C GLU A 8 -14.07 -2.29 3.51
N GLY A 9 -14.87 -2.68 2.53
CA GLY A 9 -14.54 -3.77 1.63
C GLY A 9 -13.50 -3.31 0.60
N MET A 10 -12.50 -4.14 0.32
CA MET A 10 -11.54 -3.92 -0.75
C MET A 10 -11.41 -5.22 -1.56
N THR A 11 -11.53 -5.11 -2.87
CA THR A 11 -11.27 -6.24 -3.76
C THR A 11 -9.78 -6.52 -3.82
N LEU A 12 -9.40 -7.76 -3.55
CA LEU A 12 -8.01 -8.18 -3.65
C LEU A 12 -7.71 -8.64 -5.09
N PRO A 13 -6.53 -8.30 -5.63
CA PRO A 13 -6.04 -8.92 -6.87
C PRO A 13 -5.94 -10.44 -6.71
N ALA A 14 -6.18 -11.20 -7.79
CA ALA A 14 -6.22 -12.66 -7.75
C ALA A 14 -4.98 -13.28 -7.09
N ARG A 15 -3.77 -12.83 -7.48
CA ARG A 15 -2.51 -13.31 -6.88
C ARG A 15 -2.41 -13.05 -5.37
N THR A 16 -2.95 -11.92 -4.90
CA THR A 16 -2.97 -11.61 -3.46
C THR A 16 -3.96 -12.51 -2.74
N ALA A 17 -5.12 -12.76 -3.33
CA ALA A 17 -6.12 -13.67 -2.77
C ALA A 17 -5.59 -15.12 -2.69
N GLU A 18 -4.91 -15.60 -3.73
CA GLU A 18 -4.25 -16.92 -3.76
C GLU A 18 -3.18 -17.03 -2.66
N ALA A 19 -2.32 -16.02 -2.51
CA ALA A 19 -1.29 -16.01 -1.47
C ALA A 19 -1.90 -16.00 -0.05
N LEU A 20 -2.99 -15.26 0.15
CA LEU A 20 -3.71 -15.28 1.42
C LEU A 20 -4.40 -16.61 1.68
N ALA A 21 -4.98 -17.25 0.66
CA ALA A 21 -5.57 -18.58 0.78
C ALA A 21 -4.51 -19.61 1.19
N ALA A 22 -3.34 -19.61 0.53
CA ALA A 22 -2.23 -20.47 0.90
C ALA A 22 -1.74 -20.20 2.36
N TRP A 23 -1.66 -18.93 2.73
CA TRP A 23 -1.31 -18.55 4.10
C TRP A 23 -2.32 -19.06 5.13
N THR A 24 -3.63 -18.94 4.86
CA THR A 24 -4.68 -19.39 5.80
C THR A 24 -4.65 -20.90 6.05
N VAL A 25 -4.22 -21.68 5.05
CA VAL A 25 -3.99 -23.13 5.23
C VAL A 25 -2.87 -23.38 6.25
N ILE A 26 -1.76 -22.64 6.14
CA ILE A 26 -0.60 -22.77 7.06
C ILE A 26 -0.96 -22.25 8.45
N ARG A 27 -1.67 -21.14 8.52
CA ARG A 27 -2.08 -20.49 9.77
C ARG A 27 -3.06 -21.33 10.55
N GLY A 28 -3.94 -22.08 9.89
CA GLY A 28 -5.01 -22.86 10.51
C GLY A 28 -6.26 -22.05 10.82
N GLY A 29 -7.32 -22.75 11.25
CA GLY A 29 -8.65 -22.18 11.50
C GLY A 29 -8.88 -21.56 12.86
N GLU A 30 -7.89 -21.57 13.76
CA GLU A 30 -8.05 -21.03 15.11
C GLU A 30 -8.39 -19.53 15.10
N PRO A 31 -9.28 -19.06 16.00
CA PRO A 31 -9.58 -17.64 16.16
C PRO A 31 -8.32 -16.83 16.46
N GLY A 32 -8.26 -15.60 15.95
CA GLY A 32 -7.14 -14.72 16.26
C GLY A 32 -6.68 -13.87 15.06
N PRO A 33 -5.48 -13.27 15.15
CA PRO A 33 -4.93 -12.44 14.12
C PRO A 33 -4.72 -13.20 12.81
N LEU A 34 -4.91 -12.54 11.66
CA LEU A 34 -4.64 -13.13 10.35
C LEU A 34 -3.16 -13.48 10.18
N PHE A 35 -2.28 -12.56 10.55
CA PHE A 35 -0.82 -12.78 10.53
C PHE A 35 -0.34 -13.01 11.96
N VAL A 36 0.10 -14.23 12.23
CA VAL A 36 0.55 -14.67 13.54
C VAL A 36 2.08 -14.75 13.59
N ASN A 37 2.62 -14.58 14.78
CA ASN A 37 4.02 -14.81 15.07
C ASN A 37 4.26 -16.30 15.32
N PHE A 38 5.27 -16.87 14.68
CA PHE A 38 5.71 -18.25 14.90
C PHE A 38 6.90 -18.37 15.85
N ASP A 39 7.49 -17.26 16.27
CA ASP A 39 8.59 -17.25 17.22
C ASP A 39 8.15 -17.75 18.59
N ARG A 40 9.06 -18.41 19.32
CA ARG A 40 8.76 -19.00 20.63
C ARG A 40 8.17 -18.02 21.64
N ALA A 41 8.65 -16.76 21.62
CA ALA A 41 8.26 -15.73 22.57
C ALA A 41 6.84 -15.16 22.35
N GLY A 42 6.28 -15.29 21.14
CA GLY A 42 4.98 -14.71 20.78
C GLY A 42 4.15 -15.63 19.89
N LYS A 43 4.31 -16.95 20.02
CA LYS A 43 3.62 -17.93 19.20
C LYS A 43 2.10 -17.76 19.31
N GLY A 44 1.46 -17.51 18.15
CA GLY A 44 0.02 -17.31 18.06
C GLY A 44 -0.44 -15.85 18.25
N GLU A 45 0.44 -14.95 18.72
CA GLU A 45 0.14 -13.52 18.76
C GLU A 45 0.23 -12.89 17.37
N GLY A 46 -0.41 -11.74 17.21
CA GLY A 46 -0.33 -10.98 15.97
C GLY A 46 1.10 -10.46 15.72
N ILE A 47 1.52 -10.48 14.45
CA ILE A 47 2.80 -9.88 14.07
C ILE A 47 2.81 -8.38 14.41
N SER A 48 3.85 -7.92 15.09
CA SER A 48 4.03 -6.51 15.44
C SER A 48 4.44 -5.67 14.23
N GLY A 49 4.29 -4.34 14.34
CA GLY A 49 4.79 -3.41 13.30
C GLY A 49 6.29 -3.58 13.05
N LEU A 50 7.08 -3.87 14.08
CA LEU A 50 8.51 -4.18 13.96
C LEU A 50 8.72 -5.50 13.20
N GLY A 51 7.91 -6.52 13.47
CA GLY A 51 7.94 -7.79 12.75
C GLY A 51 7.64 -7.61 11.26
N VAL A 52 6.64 -6.79 10.92
CA VAL A 52 6.35 -6.42 9.51
C VAL A 52 7.55 -5.70 8.89
N TRP A 53 8.18 -4.78 9.62
CA TRP A 53 9.36 -4.06 9.14
C TRP A 53 10.52 -5.01 8.83
N HIS A 54 10.82 -5.94 9.74
CA HIS A 54 11.88 -6.94 9.53
C HIS A 54 11.58 -7.85 8.34
N LEU A 55 10.34 -8.31 8.20
CA LEU A 55 9.92 -9.14 7.08
C LEU A 55 10.10 -8.43 5.74
N VAL A 56 9.62 -7.19 5.63
CA VAL A 56 9.74 -6.38 4.41
C VAL A 56 11.21 -6.15 4.04
N ASN A 57 12.05 -5.81 5.03
CA ASN A 57 13.49 -5.63 4.80
C ASN A 57 14.18 -6.95 4.37
N ALA A 58 13.80 -8.07 4.97
CA ALA A 58 14.36 -9.37 4.60
C ALA A 58 14.00 -9.74 3.15
N LEU A 59 12.75 -9.51 2.75
CA LEU A 59 12.29 -9.73 1.37
C LEU A 59 13.02 -8.81 0.38
N GLY A 60 13.20 -7.53 0.72
CA GLY A 60 13.95 -6.58 -0.10
C GLY A 60 15.40 -7.05 -0.34
N ARG A 61 16.10 -7.42 0.73
CA ARG A 61 17.49 -7.94 0.63
C ARG A 61 17.63 -9.16 -0.29
N ARG A 62 16.60 -10.03 -0.34
CA ARG A 62 16.63 -11.21 -1.23
C ARG A 62 16.65 -10.84 -2.72
N VAL A 63 16.19 -9.65 -3.07
CA VAL A 63 16.16 -9.13 -4.44
C VAL A 63 17.12 -7.95 -4.63
N GLY A 64 18.03 -7.72 -3.69
CA GLY A 64 19.04 -6.66 -3.77
C GLY A 64 18.50 -5.25 -3.56
N LEU A 65 17.34 -5.11 -2.91
CA LEU A 65 16.70 -3.81 -2.68
C LEU A 65 16.67 -3.46 -1.19
N GLU A 66 16.97 -2.20 -0.87
CA GLU A 66 16.67 -1.62 0.43
C GLU A 66 15.24 -1.08 0.44
N VAL A 67 14.35 -1.80 1.10
CA VAL A 67 12.93 -1.43 1.16
C VAL A 67 12.43 -1.28 2.59
N ARG A 68 11.50 -0.35 2.76
CA ARG A 68 10.78 -0.13 4.03
C ARG A 68 9.28 -0.16 3.77
N PRO A 69 8.44 -0.60 4.73
CA PRO A 69 6.99 -0.66 4.52
C PRO A 69 6.37 0.65 4.01
N HIS A 70 6.83 1.78 4.57
CA HIS A 70 6.37 3.10 4.13
C HIS A 70 6.81 3.44 2.70
N GLY A 71 8.03 3.06 2.32
CA GLY A 71 8.54 3.24 0.94
C GLY A 71 7.74 2.43 -0.07
N ILE A 72 7.39 1.17 0.24
CA ILE A 72 6.53 0.35 -0.62
C ILE A 72 5.16 1.00 -0.80
N ARG A 73 4.56 1.49 0.31
CA ARG A 73 3.29 2.22 0.26
C ARG A 73 3.39 3.46 -0.62
N HIS A 74 4.48 4.22 -0.47
CA HIS A 74 4.75 5.39 -1.28
C HIS A 74 4.82 5.03 -2.77
N SER A 75 5.64 4.04 -3.14
CA SER A 75 5.77 3.58 -4.52
C SER A 75 4.44 3.10 -5.11
N ALA A 76 3.64 2.37 -4.33
CA ALA A 76 2.34 1.88 -4.78
C ALA A 76 1.34 3.01 -5.07
N ILE A 77 1.32 4.07 -4.24
CA ILE A 77 0.45 5.23 -4.44
C ILE A 77 0.86 5.98 -5.70
N THR A 78 2.14 6.20 -5.84
CA THR A 78 2.76 6.85 -6.98
C THR A 78 2.47 6.13 -8.29
N GLU A 79 2.70 4.82 -8.34
CA GLU A 79 2.38 3.97 -9.49
C GLU A 79 0.88 3.98 -9.81
N ALA A 80 0.03 3.98 -8.77
CA ALA A 80 -1.42 4.06 -8.96
C ALA A 80 -1.85 5.39 -9.59
N LEU A 81 -1.26 6.51 -9.17
CA LEU A 81 -1.49 7.83 -9.78
C LEU A 81 -1.05 7.85 -11.24
N ASP A 82 0.15 7.35 -11.54
CA ASP A 82 0.69 7.31 -12.90
C ASP A 82 -0.21 6.51 -13.85
N ARG A 83 -0.75 5.38 -13.37
CA ARG A 83 -1.59 4.49 -14.18
C ARG A 83 -3.02 4.94 -14.33
N THR A 84 -3.61 5.48 -13.27
CA THR A 84 -5.05 5.76 -13.25
C THR A 84 -5.36 7.21 -13.59
N ARG A 85 -4.44 8.13 -13.31
CA ARG A 85 -4.66 9.59 -13.41
C ARG A 85 -5.90 10.05 -12.62
N ASP A 86 -6.34 9.25 -11.64
CA ASP A 86 -7.50 9.53 -10.79
C ASP A 86 -7.10 9.59 -9.31
N PRO A 87 -6.79 10.79 -8.79
CA PRO A 87 -6.41 10.97 -7.39
C PRO A 87 -7.49 10.52 -6.39
N ARG A 88 -8.77 10.58 -6.79
CA ARG A 88 -9.87 10.15 -5.90
C ARG A 88 -9.92 8.62 -5.78
N ALA A 89 -9.73 7.90 -6.88
CA ALA A 89 -9.60 6.44 -6.84
C ALA A 89 -8.39 6.02 -6.01
N VAL A 90 -7.25 6.72 -6.18
CA VAL A 90 -6.03 6.46 -5.41
C VAL A 90 -6.21 6.83 -3.93
N GLN A 91 -6.96 7.87 -3.59
CA GLN A 91 -7.31 8.18 -2.20
C GLN A 91 -8.06 7.02 -1.53
N ARG A 92 -9.05 6.43 -2.22
CA ARG A 92 -9.78 5.26 -1.72
C ARG A 92 -8.87 4.04 -1.57
N PHE A 93 -8.08 3.74 -2.58
CA PHE A 93 -7.10 2.65 -2.57
C PHE A 93 -6.11 2.78 -1.41
N SER A 94 -5.53 3.96 -1.25
CA SER A 94 -4.51 4.24 -0.23
C SER A 94 -5.10 4.51 1.15
N ARG A 95 -6.43 4.70 1.25
CA ARG A 95 -7.15 5.02 2.49
C ARG A 95 -6.66 6.30 3.17
N HIS A 96 -6.22 7.27 2.38
CA HIS A 96 -5.90 8.58 2.93
C HIS A 96 -7.19 9.33 3.29
N ARG A 97 -7.22 9.89 4.50
CA ARG A 97 -8.35 10.70 4.97
C ARG A 97 -8.51 11.96 4.13
N ASP A 98 -7.40 12.55 3.73
CA ASP A 98 -7.34 13.80 3.02
C ASP A 98 -6.77 13.61 1.60
N LEU A 99 -7.48 14.13 0.61
CA LEU A 99 -7.05 14.09 -0.79
C LEU A 99 -5.75 14.89 -1.00
N SER A 100 -5.53 15.97 -0.25
CA SER A 100 -4.30 16.77 -0.32
C SER A 100 -3.05 15.93 -0.06
N THR A 101 -3.18 14.87 0.77
CA THR A 101 -2.08 13.94 1.00
C THR A 101 -1.73 13.15 -0.26
N VAL A 102 -2.72 12.79 -1.06
CA VAL A 102 -2.50 12.08 -2.34
C VAL A 102 -1.93 13.04 -3.38
N MET A 103 -2.44 14.27 -3.44
CA MET A 103 -1.96 15.29 -4.38
C MET A 103 -0.48 15.63 -4.21
N ARG A 104 0.06 15.55 -2.98
CA ARG A 104 1.51 15.73 -2.75
C ARG A 104 2.38 14.70 -3.46
N TYR A 105 1.85 13.54 -3.82
CA TYR A 105 2.57 12.54 -4.62
C TYR A 105 2.55 12.89 -6.10
N ASP A 106 1.55 13.66 -6.53
CA ASP A 106 1.39 14.14 -7.91
C ASP A 106 2.24 15.40 -8.17
N ASP A 107 2.16 16.39 -7.28
CA ASP A 107 2.80 17.70 -7.41
C ASP A 107 4.34 17.65 -7.49
N ASN A 108 4.97 16.61 -6.96
CA ASN A 108 6.44 16.50 -6.92
C ASN A 108 7.06 15.89 -8.18
N ARG A 109 6.30 15.59 -9.24
CA ARG A 109 6.77 14.76 -10.34
C ARG A 109 6.69 15.37 -11.71
N GLU A 110 5.76 16.26 -11.95
CA GLU A 110 5.51 16.83 -13.26
C GLU A 110 5.36 18.35 -13.15
N ASP A 111 5.95 19.08 -14.08
CA ASP A 111 5.64 20.49 -14.28
C ASP A 111 4.22 20.62 -14.87
N LEU A 112 3.22 20.46 -14.00
CA LEU A 112 1.82 20.58 -14.38
C LEU A 112 1.48 21.99 -14.89
N ALA A 113 2.13 23.01 -14.35
CA ALA A 113 1.92 24.38 -14.76
C ALA A 113 2.46 24.60 -16.19
N GLY A 114 3.62 24.08 -16.50
CA GLY A 114 4.18 24.11 -17.85
C GLY A 114 3.33 23.36 -18.86
N LYS A 115 2.83 22.16 -18.51
CA LYS A 115 1.93 21.39 -19.37
C LYS A 115 0.60 22.11 -19.67
N VAL A 116 0.02 22.75 -18.65
CA VAL A 116 -1.20 23.54 -18.83
C VAL A 116 -0.91 24.77 -19.71
N ALA A 117 0.20 25.46 -19.46
CA ALA A 117 0.60 26.62 -20.29
C ALA A 117 0.81 26.22 -21.76
N GLU A 118 1.45 25.09 -22.01
CA GLU A 118 1.68 24.56 -23.34
C GLU A 118 0.39 24.13 -24.05
N ALA A 119 -0.52 23.45 -23.29
CA ALA A 119 -1.83 23.08 -23.83
C ALA A 119 -2.70 24.29 -24.17
N VAL A 120 -2.66 25.35 -23.37
CA VAL A 120 -3.38 26.61 -23.65
C VAL A 120 -2.76 27.33 -24.85
N ALA A 121 -1.44 27.37 -24.94
CA ALA A 121 -0.73 28.01 -26.06
C ALA A 121 -0.94 27.29 -27.40
N SER A 122 -1.05 25.95 -27.37
CA SER A 122 -1.29 25.14 -28.58
C SER A 122 -2.74 25.13 -29.06
N GLY A 123 -3.68 25.62 -28.24
CA GLY A 123 -5.11 25.77 -28.59
C GLY A 123 -5.48 27.13 -29.20
N LEU A 124 -4.51 28.01 -29.33
CA LEU A 124 -4.62 29.28 -30.03
C LEU A 124 -4.04 29.18 -31.47
#